data_83fe64e4a3b1cb7f44d7a6714691bfaa
#
_entry.id   83fe64e4a3b1cb7f44d7a6714691bfaa
#
_cell.length_a   1.000
_cell.length_b   1.000
_cell.length_c   1.000
_cell.angle_alpha   90.00
_cell.angle_beta   90.00
_cell.angle_gamma   90.00
#
_symmetry.space_group_name_H-M   'P 1'
#
loop_
_entity.id
_entity.type
_entity.pdbx_description
1 polymer ?
#
loop_
_entity_poly.entity_id
_entity_poly.type
_entity_poly.pdbx_seq_one_letter_code
_entity_poly.pdbx_strand_id
1 'polypeptide(L)'
;VRPEIPMERDTVVRITLLQAAIFLAISLAYAVGVGDIGRIGLTLTNWQGAIGWGVILFLAAVPFLCVPRYFHVRNPLEEALALSLQATDLLLLNFAVSWSEELLFRGLLVGLIGVIPSALLFGAMHYIGYESVLEVIYAVSTGLVLGYAFKAWVPNILFPVTFHFLANSLSLSLTRRWAQRP
;
A
#
# COMPACT_ATOMS: atom_id res chain seq x y z
N VAL A 1 21.93 -17.17 12.99
CA VAL A 1 22.62 -15.92 12.63
C VAL A 1 21.55 -14.99 12.11
N ARG A 2 21.27 -13.87 12.79
CA ARG A 2 20.39 -12.83 12.25
C ARG A 2 21.12 -12.20 11.06
N PRO A 3 20.50 -12.10 9.89
CA PRO A 3 21.10 -11.33 8.82
C PRO A 3 21.28 -9.89 9.31
N GLU A 4 22.47 -9.35 9.18
CA GLU A 4 22.69 -7.92 9.38
C GLU A 4 21.79 -7.20 8.41
N ILE A 5 20.96 -6.28 8.90
CA ILE A 5 20.09 -5.44 8.06
C ILE A 5 21.04 -4.44 7.40
N PRO A 6 21.32 -4.57 6.10
CA PRO A 6 22.42 -3.83 5.46
C PRO A 6 22.13 -2.34 5.27
N MET A 7 20.96 -1.85 5.65
CA MET A 7 20.55 -0.47 5.45
C MET A 7 20.25 0.23 6.77
N GLU A 8 20.90 1.38 7.01
CA GLU A 8 20.62 2.21 8.18
C GLU A 8 19.13 2.63 8.21
N ARG A 9 18.54 2.59 9.39
CA ARG A 9 17.14 2.98 9.67
C ARG A 9 16.74 4.28 8.95
N ASP A 10 17.56 5.32 9.10
CA ASP A 10 17.27 6.64 8.57
C ASP A 10 17.24 6.65 7.03
N THR A 11 18.06 5.81 6.40
CA THR A 11 18.08 5.64 4.95
C THR A 11 16.78 5.02 4.45
N VAL A 12 16.31 3.96 5.10
CA VAL A 12 15.04 3.29 4.73
C VAL A 12 13.86 4.26 4.88
N VAL A 13 13.77 4.95 5.99
CA VAL A 13 12.70 5.93 6.24
C VAL A 13 12.73 7.06 5.20
N ARG A 14 13.91 7.61 4.90
CA ARG A 14 14.06 8.68 3.91
C ARG A 14 13.64 8.23 2.50
N ILE A 15 14.06 7.04 2.07
CA ILE A 15 13.67 6.50 0.76
C ILE A 15 12.17 6.32 0.68
N THR A 16 11.55 5.75 1.71
CA THR A 16 10.11 5.52 1.77
C THR A 16 9.32 6.84 1.75
N LEU A 17 9.74 7.83 2.52
CA LEU A 17 9.11 9.17 2.51
C LEU A 17 9.31 9.89 1.19
N LEU A 18 10.48 9.78 0.57
CA LEU A 18 10.75 10.37 -0.74
C LEU A 18 9.86 9.75 -1.81
N GLN A 19 9.71 8.42 -1.82
CA GLN A 19 8.79 7.73 -2.71
C GLN A 19 7.35 8.23 -2.51
N ALA A 20 6.88 8.30 -1.27
CA ALA A 20 5.54 8.78 -0.96
C ALA A 20 5.33 10.24 -1.42
N ALA A 21 6.32 11.10 -1.21
CA ALA A 21 6.27 12.49 -1.65
C ALA A 21 6.22 12.63 -3.18
N ILE A 22 7.01 11.84 -3.91
CA ILE A 22 7.01 11.82 -5.37
C ILE A 22 5.65 11.37 -5.91
N PHE A 23 5.09 10.28 -5.39
CA PHE A 23 3.81 9.75 -5.82
C PHE A 23 2.67 10.74 -5.57
N LEU A 24 2.67 11.35 -4.39
CA LEU A 24 1.71 12.39 -4.04
C LEU A 24 1.82 13.59 -4.98
N ALA A 25 3.06 14.09 -5.22
CA ALA A 25 3.30 15.23 -6.09
C ALA A 25 2.84 14.97 -7.52
N ILE A 26 3.12 13.80 -8.09
CA ILE A 26 2.68 13.42 -9.45
C ILE A 26 1.15 13.39 -9.52
N SER A 27 0.48 12.77 -8.55
CA SER A 27 -0.97 12.64 -8.53
C SER A 27 -1.68 13.99 -8.39
N LEU A 28 -1.18 14.85 -7.50
CA LEU A 28 -1.73 16.19 -7.31
C LEU A 28 -1.45 17.11 -8.50
N ALA A 29 -0.24 17.06 -9.08
CA ALA A 29 0.09 17.84 -10.28
C ALA A 29 -0.84 17.49 -11.45
N TYR A 30 -1.14 16.20 -11.64
CA TYR A 30 -2.13 15.77 -12.64
C TYR A 30 -3.51 16.34 -12.33
N ALA A 31 -4.01 16.18 -11.10
CA ALA A 31 -5.34 16.65 -10.71
C ALA A 31 -5.50 18.17 -10.89
N VAL A 32 -4.46 18.94 -10.54
CA VAL A 32 -4.42 20.38 -10.76
C VAL A 32 -4.37 20.71 -12.27
N GLY A 33 -3.55 19.98 -13.03
CA GLY A 33 -3.42 20.19 -14.48
C GLY A 33 -4.71 19.93 -15.26
N VAL A 34 -5.55 18.98 -14.80
CA VAL A 34 -6.88 18.72 -15.40
C VAL A 34 -8.01 19.54 -14.76
N GLY A 35 -7.73 20.30 -13.71
CA GLY A 35 -8.70 21.14 -13.01
C GLY A 35 -9.79 20.38 -12.25
N ASP A 36 -9.58 19.10 -11.95
CA ASP A 36 -10.58 18.24 -11.30
C ASP A 36 -9.91 17.23 -10.37
N ILE A 37 -9.88 17.56 -9.09
CA ILE A 37 -9.37 16.67 -8.03
C ILE A 37 -10.26 15.44 -7.79
N GLY A 38 -11.52 15.49 -8.19
CA GLY A 38 -12.43 14.36 -8.10
C GLY A 38 -12.01 13.21 -9.03
N ARG A 39 -11.28 13.50 -10.11
CA ARG A 39 -10.77 12.47 -11.04
C ARG A 39 -9.82 11.47 -10.41
N ILE A 40 -9.09 11.88 -9.38
CA ILE A 40 -8.24 10.98 -8.59
C ILE A 40 -8.94 10.44 -7.34
N GLY A 41 -10.26 10.56 -7.27
CA GLY A 41 -11.07 10.06 -6.17
C GLY A 41 -11.03 10.90 -4.89
N LEU A 42 -10.44 12.10 -4.92
CA LEU A 42 -10.46 13.04 -3.81
C LEU A 42 -11.82 13.73 -3.74
N THR A 43 -12.77 13.08 -3.08
CA THR A 43 -14.12 13.56 -2.88
C THR A 43 -14.60 13.33 -1.46
N LEU A 44 -15.41 14.25 -0.94
CA LEU A 44 -16.10 14.09 0.35
C LEU A 44 -17.42 13.34 0.21
N THR A 45 -17.84 13.01 -1.01
CA THR A 45 -19.06 12.27 -1.25
C THR A 45 -18.94 10.84 -0.74
N ASN A 46 -19.88 10.41 0.11
CA ASN A 46 -19.96 9.06 0.66
C ASN A 46 -18.67 8.55 1.31
N TRP A 47 -17.92 9.43 1.99
CA TRP A 47 -16.64 9.06 2.60
C TRP A 47 -16.77 7.97 3.68
N GLN A 48 -17.87 7.98 4.49
CA GLN A 48 -18.11 6.93 5.50
C GLN A 48 -18.33 5.57 4.84
N GLY A 49 -19.12 5.55 3.75
CA GLY A 49 -19.32 4.32 2.97
C GLY A 49 -18.02 3.82 2.35
N ALA A 50 -17.16 4.70 1.85
CA ALA A 50 -15.87 4.34 1.29
C ALA A 50 -14.96 3.68 2.36
N ILE A 51 -14.84 4.28 3.54
CA ILE A 51 -14.10 3.68 4.65
C ILE A 51 -14.72 2.34 5.06
N GLY A 52 -16.05 2.28 5.19
CA GLY A 52 -16.75 1.03 5.54
C GLY A 52 -16.46 -0.11 4.56
N TRP A 53 -16.52 0.15 3.27
CA TRP A 53 -16.17 -0.84 2.24
C TRP A 53 -14.70 -1.24 2.30
N GLY A 54 -13.78 -0.32 2.57
CA GLY A 54 -12.37 -0.61 2.79
C GLY A 54 -12.15 -1.59 3.94
N VAL A 55 -12.82 -1.37 5.06
CA VAL A 55 -12.79 -2.26 6.23
C VAL A 55 -13.38 -3.64 5.90
N ILE A 56 -14.55 -3.68 5.25
CA ILE A 56 -15.20 -4.95 4.88
C ILE A 56 -14.30 -5.77 3.97
N LEU A 57 -13.74 -5.15 2.93
CA LEU A 57 -12.84 -5.85 2.01
C LEU A 57 -11.58 -6.33 2.74
N PHE A 58 -11.01 -5.51 3.63
CA PHE A 58 -9.87 -5.91 4.46
C PHE A 58 -10.19 -7.15 5.29
N LEU A 59 -11.32 -7.17 6.02
CA LEU A 59 -11.71 -8.31 6.83
C LEU A 59 -11.89 -9.59 5.99
N ALA A 60 -12.48 -9.47 4.80
CA ALA A 60 -12.61 -10.57 3.85
C ALA A 60 -11.26 -11.06 3.31
N ALA A 61 -10.27 -10.18 3.20
CA ALA A 61 -8.94 -10.50 2.68
C ALA A 61 -7.97 -11.03 3.75
N VAL A 62 -8.26 -10.88 5.05
CA VAL A 62 -7.35 -11.29 6.14
C VAL A 62 -6.80 -12.71 5.97
N PRO A 63 -7.57 -13.75 5.63
CA PRO A 63 -7.03 -15.09 5.42
C PRO A 63 -5.94 -15.12 4.34
N PHE A 64 -6.14 -14.40 3.24
CA PHE A 64 -5.18 -14.30 2.13
C PHE A 64 -3.94 -13.50 2.52
N LEU A 65 -4.10 -12.41 3.25
CA LEU A 65 -2.99 -11.57 3.74
C LEU A 65 -2.07 -12.31 4.71
N CYS A 66 -2.57 -13.35 5.39
CA CYS A 66 -1.78 -14.17 6.29
C CYS A 66 -0.98 -15.28 5.57
N VAL A 67 -1.32 -15.62 4.31
CA VAL A 67 -0.66 -16.73 3.57
C VAL A 67 0.86 -16.52 3.40
N PRO A 68 1.40 -15.34 3.01
CA PRO A 68 2.84 -15.15 2.91
C PRO A 68 3.56 -15.47 4.23
N ARG A 69 2.94 -15.10 5.35
CA ARG A 69 3.50 -15.37 6.69
C ARG A 69 3.49 -16.85 7.03
N TYR A 70 2.46 -17.58 6.61
CA TYR A 70 2.40 -19.02 6.79
C TYR A 70 3.55 -19.73 6.06
N PHE A 71 3.91 -19.27 4.86
CA PHE A 71 5.03 -19.80 4.08
C PHE A 71 6.39 -19.17 4.43
N HIS A 72 6.48 -18.42 5.52
CA HIS A 72 7.71 -17.78 5.99
C HIS A 72 8.36 -16.84 4.95
N VAL A 73 7.56 -16.21 4.11
CA VAL A 73 8.07 -15.20 3.17
C VAL A 73 8.57 -14.01 3.99
N ARG A 74 9.87 -13.78 3.95
CA ARG A 74 10.50 -12.65 4.62
C ARG A 74 10.62 -11.47 3.67
N ASN A 75 10.33 -10.31 4.20
CA ASN A 75 10.53 -9.04 3.53
C ASN A 75 11.56 -8.25 4.34
N PRO A 76 12.82 -8.16 3.87
CA PRO A 76 13.87 -7.48 4.63
C PRO A 76 13.56 -6.01 4.92
N LEU A 77 12.94 -5.30 3.97
CA LEU A 77 12.56 -3.90 4.14
C LEU A 77 11.48 -3.75 5.21
N GLU A 78 10.44 -4.58 5.16
CA GLU A 78 9.36 -4.56 6.14
C GLU A 78 9.88 -4.95 7.54
N GLU A 79 10.76 -5.94 7.61
CA GLU A 79 11.40 -6.37 8.86
C GLU A 79 12.25 -5.24 9.45
N ALA A 80 13.03 -4.54 8.61
CA ALA A 80 13.82 -3.39 9.02
C ALA A 80 12.94 -2.27 9.60
N LEU A 81 11.86 -1.91 8.91
CA LEU A 81 10.91 -0.90 9.37
C LEU A 81 10.22 -1.34 10.67
N ALA A 82 9.69 -2.56 10.71
CA ALA A 82 8.95 -3.08 11.86
C ALA A 82 9.79 -3.15 13.14
N LEU A 83 11.09 -3.41 13.04
CA LEU A 83 12.00 -3.54 14.18
C LEU A 83 12.62 -2.20 14.60
N SER A 84 12.84 -1.29 13.67
CA SER A 84 13.59 -0.06 13.93
C SER A 84 12.71 1.11 14.39
N LEU A 85 11.41 1.12 14.03
CA LEU A 85 10.52 2.25 14.32
C LEU A 85 9.63 1.98 15.54
N GLN A 86 9.25 3.08 16.24
CA GLN A 86 8.19 3.02 17.22
C GLN A 86 6.83 2.79 16.52
N ALA A 87 5.84 2.27 17.25
CA ALA A 87 4.55 1.94 16.65
C ALA A 87 3.84 3.16 16.03
N THR A 88 3.96 4.32 16.65
CA THR A 88 3.39 5.58 16.15
C THR A 88 4.04 6.02 14.85
N ASP A 89 5.38 5.99 14.77
CA ASP A 89 6.12 6.39 13.57
C ASP A 89 5.82 5.43 12.41
N LEU A 90 5.74 4.14 12.72
CA LEU A 90 5.40 3.11 11.76
C LEU A 90 3.99 3.28 11.19
N LEU A 91 3.00 3.62 12.04
CA LEU A 91 1.63 3.90 11.60
C LEU A 91 1.56 5.16 10.72
N LEU A 92 2.26 6.23 11.10
CA LEU A 92 2.30 7.47 10.30
C LEU A 92 2.97 7.24 8.95
N LEU A 93 4.09 6.52 8.92
CA LEU A 93 4.77 6.17 7.68
C LEU A 93 3.87 5.30 6.79
N ASN A 94 3.25 4.27 7.36
CA ASN A 94 2.32 3.39 6.64
C ASN A 94 1.12 4.18 6.08
N PHE A 95 0.58 5.13 6.85
CA PHE A 95 -0.49 5.99 6.35
C PHE A 95 -0.04 6.83 5.15
N ALA A 96 1.14 7.46 5.22
CA ALA A 96 1.68 8.26 4.13
C ALA A 96 1.92 7.43 2.87
N VAL A 97 2.48 6.22 3.01
CA VAL A 97 2.72 5.28 1.91
C VAL A 97 1.40 4.83 1.29
N SER A 98 0.46 4.33 2.10
CA SER A 98 -0.84 3.86 1.59
C SER A 98 -1.59 4.96 0.85
N TRP A 99 -1.57 6.19 1.39
CA TRP A 99 -2.21 7.33 0.76
C TRP A 99 -1.58 7.67 -0.60
N SER A 100 -0.27 7.79 -0.65
CA SER A 100 0.46 8.18 -1.86
C SER A 100 0.38 7.12 -2.95
N GLU A 101 0.49 5.84 -2.60
CA GLU A 101 0.39 4.74 -3.55
C GLU A 101 -1.03 4.61 -4.12
N GLU A 102 -2.06 4.72 -3.29
CA GLU A 102 -3.42 4.63 -3.80
C GLU A 102 -3.79 5.82 -4.68
N LEU A 103 -3.35 7.03 -4.35
CA LEU A 103 -3.53 8.18 -5.24
C LEU A 103 -2.85 7.99 -6.59
N LEU A 104 -1.63 7.45 -6.61
CA LEU A 104 -0.93 7.18 -7.86
C LEU A 104 -1.61 6.05 -8.64
N PHE A 105 -1.78 4.89 -8.02
CA PHE A 105 -2.21 3.69 -8.76
C PHE A 105 -3.71 3.70 -9.06
N ARG A 106 -4.57 4.00 -8.08
CA ARG A 106 -6.03 3.96 -8.27
C ARG A 106 -6.57 5.32 -8.71
N GLY A 107 -6.09 6.38 -8.10
CA GLY A 107 -6.52 7.73 -8.48
C GLY A 107 -6.06 8.13 -9.88
N LEU A 108 -4.77 7.98 -10.19
CA LEU A 108 -4.21 8.47 -11.44
C LEU A 108 -4.14 7.36 -12.51
N LEU A 109 -3.36 6.29 -12.27
CA LEU A 109 -3.01 5.32 -13.31
C LEU A 109 -4.20 4.49 -13.78
N VAL A 110 -5.13 4.13 -12.91
CA VAL A 110 -6.37 3.44 -13.33
C VAL A 110 -7.15 4.29 -14.32
N GLY A 111 -7.18 5.61 -14.14
CA GLY A 111 -7.83 6.53 -15.07
C GLY A 111 -7.09 6.68 -16.41
N LEU A 112 -5.77 6.67 -16.40
CA LEU A 112 -4.93 6.91 -17.58
C LEU A 112 -4.72 5.67 -18.45
N ILE A 113 -4.38 4.54 -17.82
CA ILE A 113 -3.95 3.32 -18.54
C ILE A 113 -4.83 2.10 -18.26
N GLY A 114 -5.82 2.24 -17.38
CA GLY A 114 -6.73 1.16 -17.02
C GLY A 114 -6.27 0.33 -15.83
N VAL A 115 -7.18 -0.55 -15.35
CA VAL A 115 -6.97 -1.33 -14.12
C VAL A 115 -5.83 -2.33 -14.26
N ILE A 116 -5.81 -3.11 -15.36
CA ILE A 116 -4.82 -4.19 -15.53
C ILE A 116 -3.39 -3.67 -15.60
N PRO A 117 -3.03 -2.70 -16.48
CA PRO A 117 -1.68 -2.16 -16.53
C PRO A 117 -1.27 -1.50 -15.19
N SER A 118 -2.19 -0.78 -14.53
CA SER A 118 -1.92 -0.18 -13.23
C SER A 118 -1.59 -1.23 -12.16
N ALA A 119 -2.33 -2.34 -12.12
CA ALA A 119 -2.08 -3.44 -11.18
C ALA A 119 -0.76 -4.16 -11.46
N LEU A 120 -0.40 -4.36 -12.73
CA LEU A 120 0.88 -4.96 -13.13
C LEU A 120 2.06 -4.06 -12.73
N LEU A 121 1.96 -2.75 -12.94
CA LEU A 121 2.98 -1.79 -12.48
C LEU A 121 3.11 -1.78 -10.96
N PHE A 122 1.99 -1.84 -10.24
CA PHE A 122 1.98 -1.94 -8.77
C PHE A 122 2.73 -3.21 -8.31
N GLY A 123 2.46 -4.36 -8.92
CA GLY A 123 3.17 -5.60 -8.63
C GLY A 123 4.65 -5.55 -8.99
N ALA A 124 5.01 -4.94 -10.13
CA ALA A 124 6.41 -4.80 -10.55
C ALA A 124 7.23 -3.96 -9.56
N MET A 125 6.65 -2.89 -9.02
CA MET A 125 7.29 -2.09 -7.97
C MET A 125 7.52 -2.90 -6.69
N HIS A 126 6.57 -3.77 -6.31
CA HIS A 126 6.74 -4.67 -5.18
C HIS A 126 7.86 -5.69 -5.41
N TYR A 127 8.04 -6.18 -6.64
CA TYR A 127 9.18 -7.06 -6.94
C TYR A 127 10.53 -6.38 -6.69
N ILE A 128 10.69 -5.13 -7.11
CA ILE A 128 11.92 -4.36 -6.89
C ILE A 128 12.23 -4.17 -5.40
N GLY A 129 11.18 -4.02 -4.56
CA GLY A 129 11.35 -3.82 -3.12
C GLY A 129 11.50 -5.11 -2.30
N TYR A 130 10.92 -6.22 -2.77
CA TYR A 130 10.76 -7.44 -1.95
C TYR A 130 11.44 -8.68 -2.51
N GLU A 131 11.79 -8.69 -3.79
CA GLU A 131 12.40 -9.84 -4.49
C GLU A 131 11.60 -11.15 -4.33
N SER A 132 10.30 -11.05 -4.06
CA SER A 132 9.42 -12.18 -3.80
C SER A 132 8.30 -12.26 -4.83
N VAL A 133 8.25 -13.36 -5.59
CA VAL A 133 7.18 -13.62 -6.57
C VAL A 133 5.81 -13.70 -5.88
N LEU A 134 5.74 -14.22 -4.67
CA LEU A 134 4.49 -14.31 -3.93
C LEU A 134 3.95 -12.92 -3.57
N GLU A 135 4.81 -12.00 -3.14
CA GLU A 135 4.42 -10.60 -2.88
C GLU A 135 3.95 -9.90 -4.15
N VAL A 136 4.58 -10.18 -5.31
CA VAL A 136 4.11 -9.67 -6.62
C VAL A 136 2.71 -10.17 -6.94
N ILE A 137 2.45 -11.47 -6.75
CA ILE A 137 1.12 -12.07 -6.98
C ILE A 137 0.08 -11.40 -6.08
N TYR A 138 0.41 -11.17 -4.80
CA TYR A 138 -0.45 -10.44 -3.87
C TYR A 138 -0.71 -9.01 -4.31
N ALA A 139 0.34 -8.27 -4.66
CA ALA A 139 0.24 -6.88 -5.09
C ALA A 139 -0.59 -6.75 -6.38
N VAL A 140 -0.36 -7.62 -7.37
CA VAL A 140 -1.18 -7.64 -8.60
C VAL A 140 -2.63 -7.98 -8.29
N SER A 141 -2.88 -9.02 -7.51
CA SER A 141 -4.23 -9.48 -7.17
C SER A 141 -5.02 -8.41 -6.41
N THR A 142 -4.42 -7.82 -5.37
CA THR A 142 -5.04 -6.71 -4.63
C THR A 142 -5.18 -5.48 -5.51
N GLY A 143 -4.20 -5.22 -6.38
CA GLY A 143 -4.24 -4.16 -7.38
C GLY A 143 -5.43 -4.25 -8.31
N LEU A 144 -5.73 -5.45 -8.80
CA LEU A 144 -6.90 -5.73 -9.66
C LEU A 144 -8.20 -5.53 -8.89
N VAL A 145 -8.32 -6.16 -7.71
CA VAL A 145 -9.55 -6.06 -6.89
C VAL A 145 -9.85 -4.62 -6.52
N LEU A 146 -8.88 -3.89 -5.96
CA LEU A 146 -9.06 -2.49 -5.58
C LEU A 146 -9.31 -1.59 -6.79
N GLY A 147 -8.60 -1.81 -7.90
CA GLY A 147 -8.77 -1.02 -9.11
C GLY A 147 -10.15 -1.18 -9.74
N TYR A 148 -10.67 -2.40 -9.84
CA TYR A 148 -12.02 -2.64 -10.36
C TYR A 148 -13.08 -2.11 -9.40
N ALA A 149 -12.96 -2.34 -8.10
CA ALA A 149 -13.90 -1.83 -7.11
C ALA A 149 -13.91 -0.29 -7.07
N PHE A 150 -12.74 0.34 -7.09
CA PHE A 150 -12.61 1.80 -7.17
C PHE A 150 -13.28 2.36 -8.42
N LYS A 151 -13.00 1.77 -9.59
CA LYS A 151 -13.55 2.26 -10.86
C LYS A 151 -15.05 2.06 -10.99
N ALA A 152 -15.59 0.92 -10.51
CA ALA A 152 -16.96 0.51 -10.81
C ALA A 152 -17.96 0.79 -9.68
N TRP A 153 -17.53 0.77 -8.42
CA TRP A 153 -18.46 0.77 -7.29
C TRP A 153 -18.23 1.90 -6.28
N VAL A 154 -16.98 2.19 -5.95
CA VAL A 154 -16.64 3.15 -4.88
C VAL A 154 -15.54 4.10 -5.36
N PRO A 155 -15.85 5.07 -6.24
CA PRO A 155 -14.87 6.00 -6.82
C PRO A 155 -14.46 7.08 -5.80
N ASN A 156 -14.02 6.65 -4.62
CA ASN A 156 -13.53 7.48 -3.52
C ASN A 156 -12.23 6.87 -3.00
N ILE A 157 -11.17 7.66 -2.99
CA ILE A 157 -9.82 7.20 -2.65
C ILE A 157 -9.70 6.66 -1.22
N LEU A 158 -10.57 7.08 -0.31
CA LEU A 158 -10.59 6.58 1.05
C LEU A 158 -10.88 5.07 1.13
N PHE A 159 -11.59 4.52 0.14
CA PHE A 159 -11.84 3.08 0.06
C PHE A 159 -10.52 2.27 -0.06
N PRO A 160 -9.73 2.42 -1.14
CA PRO A 160 -8.50 1.66 -1.27
C PRO A 160 -7.43 2.05 -0.25
N VAL A 161 -7.34 3.33 0.17
CA VAL A 161 -6.44 3.77 1.24
C VAL A 161 -6.74 3.06 2.55
N THR A 162 -8.01 2.94 2.94
CA THR A 162 -8.39 2.25 4.18
C THR A 162 -8.00 0.79 4.13
N PHE A 163 -8.31 0.09 3.03
CA PHE A 163 -7.90 -1.30 2.84
C PHE A 163 -6.39 -1.47 2.96
N HIS A 164 -5.64 -0.68 2.18
CA HIS A 164 -4.18 -0.77 2.09
C HIS A 164 -3.50 -0.47 3.43
N PHE A 165 -3.92 0.59 4.10
CA PHE A 165 -3.43 0.95 5.43
C PHE A 165 -3.63 -0.16 6.45
N LEU A 166 -4.81 -0.78 6.48
CA LEU A 166 -5.11 -1.89 7.39
C LEU A 166 -4.31 -3.15 7.04
N ALA A 167 -4.18 -3.46 5.75
CA ALA A 167 -3.42 -4.61 5.27
C ALA A 167 -1.93 -4.50 5.66
N ASN A 168 -1.32 -3.35 5.39
CA ASN A 168 0.07 -3.09 5.77
C ASN A 168 0.25 -3.06 7.30
N SER A 169 -0.70 -2.48 8.04
CA SER A 169 -0.65 -2.46 9.51
C SER A 169 -0.69 -3.88 10.09
N LEU A 170 -1.51 -4.76 9.52
CA LEU A 170 -1.54 -6.17 9.89
C LEU A 170 -0.21 -6.84 9.57
N SER A 171 0.32 -6.66 8.35
CA SER A 171 1.60 -7.23 7.91
C SER A 171 2.74 -6.82 8.83
N LEU A 172 2.92 -5.52 9.06
CA LEU A 172 3.95 -4.97 9.95
C LEU A 172 3.84 -5.49 11.39
N SER A 173 2.61 -5.62 11.89
CA SER A 173 2.36 -6.16 13.24
C SER A 173 2.74 -7.64 13.35
N LEU A 174 2.44 -8.43 12.34
CA LEU A 174 2.82 -9.84 12.26
C LEU A 174 4.34 -10.00 12.14
N THR A 175 4.97 -9.21 11.27
CA THR A 175 6.43 -9.20 11.09
C THR A 175 7.14 -8.89 12.40
N ARG A 176 6.69 -7.84 13.12
CA ARG A 176 7.27 -7.47 14.42
C ARG A 176 7.16 -8.59 15.44
N ARG A 177 5.99 -9.24 15.55
CA ARG A 177 5.79 -10.37 16.47
C ARG A 177 6.67 -11.57 16.12
N TRP A 178 6.88 -11.84 14.84
CA TRP A 178 7.71 -12.96 14.39
C TRP A 178 9.19 -12.72 14.62
N ALA A 179 9.66 -11.53 14.32
CA ALA A 179 11.06 -11.17 14.52
C ALA A 179 11.48 -11.11 16.01
N GLN A 180 10.51 -10.99 16.93
CA GLN A 180 10.73 -10.97 18.38
C GLN A 180 10.66 -12.36 19.03
N ARG A 181 10.29 -13.41 18.30
CA ARG A 181 10.27 -14.77 18.85
C ARG A 181 11.70 -15.29 19.03
N PRO A 182 11.99 -15.92 20.19
CA PRO A 182 13.30 -16.48 20.50
C PRO A 182 13.68 -17.62 19.57
#